data_44dd7e9d43fc9af419cff316ae6ad45c
#
_entry.id   44dd7e9d43fc9af419cff316ae6ad45c
#
_cell.length_a   1.000
_cell.length_b   1.000
_cell.length_c   1.000
_cell.angle_alpha   90.00
_cell.angle_beta   90.00
_cell.angle_gamma   90.00
#
_symmetry.space_group_name_H-M   'P 1'
#
loop_
_entity.id
_entity.type
_entity.pdbx_description
1 polymer ?
#
loop_
_entity_poly.entity_id
_entity_poly.type
_entity_poly.pdbx_seq_one_letter_code
_entity_poly.pdbx_strand_id
1 'polypeptide(L)'
;MKVTEMMTRGVHTARPDDTIIGAAKLMAQCDCGALPVEDQDRLVGMITDRDIVVRALAQGRADARIADVMSKDIRYCFEDEEVDAVAHNMADIQMRRLPVVDRNKRLVGILSLGDIARTEQWHASASALHGISEASASHASSASRPH
;
A
#
# COMPACT_ATOMS: atom_id res chain seq x y z
N MET A 1 9.69 11.98 15.31
CA MET A 1 8.31 12.23 14.84
C MET A 1 7.59 10.92 14.67
N LYS A 2 6.40 10.82 15.21
CA LYS A 2 5.58 9.60 15.10
C LYS A 2 4.85 9.54 13.76
N VAL A 3 4.56 8.34 13.31
CA VAL A 3 3.82 8.10 12.07
C VAL A 3 2.48 8.85 12.08
N THR A 4 1.77 8.85 13.20
CA THR A 4 0.47 9.51 13.31
C THR A 4 0.52 11.01 12.99
N GLU A 5 1.69 11.65 13.16
CA GLU A 5 1.87 13.08 12.86
C GLU A 5 2.06 13.35 11.36
N MET A 6 2.32 12.32 10.58
CA MET A 6 2.74 12.46 9.19
C MET A 6 1.82 11.74 8.20
N MET A 7 1.08 10.74 8.66
CA MET A 7 0.22 9.93 7.80
C MET A 7 -0.96 10.72 7.24
N THR A 8 -1.49 10.25 6.11
CA THR A 8 -2.74 10.77 5.55
C THR A 8 -3.91 10.00 6.17
N ARG A 9 -4.89 10.72 6.68
CA ARG A 9 -6.13 10.16 7.22
C ARG A 9 -7.22 10.18 6.15
N GLY A 10 -8.37 9.59 6.42
CA GLY A 10 -9.47 9.55 5.48
C GLY A 10 -9.19 8.69 4.27
N VAL A 11 -8.59 7.54 4.49
CA VAL A 11 -8.13 6.62 3.46
C VAL A 11 -9.33 5.97 2.77
N HIS A 12 -9.28 5.89 1.44
CA HIS A 12 -10.23 5.09 0.68
C HIS A 12 -9.92 3.61 0.89
N THR A 13 -10.94 2.84 1.22
CA THR A 13 -10.80 1.41 1.52
C THR A 13 -11.79 0.58 0.73
N ALA A 14 -11.46 -0.70 0.56
CA ALA A 14 -12.37 -1.70 0.03
C ALA A 14 -12.78 -2.64 1.17
N ARG A 15 -13.84 -3.39 0.96
CA ARG A 15 -14.31 -4.41 1.89
C ARG A 15 -14.19 -5.78 1.24
N PRO A 16 -14.04 -6.86 2.03
CA PRO A 16 -13.89 -8.21 1.45
C PRO A 16 -15.03 -8.62 0.51
N ASP A 17 -16.24 -8.20 0.80
CA ASP A 17 -17.42 -8.55 0.01
C ASP A 17 -17.72 -7.57 -1.13
N ASP A 18 -16.91 -6.56 -1.33
CA ASP A 18 -17.05 -5.65 -2.46
C ASP A 18 -16.72 -6.38 -3.76
N THR A 19 -17.25 -5.83 -4.86
CA THR A 19 -16.97 -6.35 -6.19
C THR A 19 -15.64 -5.81 -6.74
N ILE A 20 -15.06 -6.56 -7.66
CA ILE A 20 -13.87 -6.11 -8.41
C ILE A 20 -14.15 -4.78 -9.11
N ILE A 21 -15.32 -4.68 -9.73
CA ILE A 21 -15.72 -3.46 -10.46
C ILE A 21 -15.82 -2.27 -9.50
N GLY A 22 -16.37 -2.48 -8.32
CA GLY A 22 -16.47 -1.43 -7.29
C GLY A 22 -15.09 -0.92 -6.87
N ALA A 23 -14.14 -1.84 -6.64
CA ALA A 23 -12.76 -1.47 -6.30
C ALA A 23 -12.09 -0.72 -7.45
N ALA A 24 -12.26 -1.18 -8.68
CA ALA A 24 -11.69 -0.54 -9.86
C ALA A 24 -12.22 0.90 -10.02
N LYS A 25 -13.52 1.11 -9.81
CA LYS A 25 -14.12 2.44 -9.87
C LYS A 25 -13.53 3.37 -8.79
N LEU A 26 -13.35 2.85 -7.59
CA LEU A 26 -12.77 3.62 -6.49
C LEU A 26 -11.31 3.99 -6.80
N MET A 27 -10.54 3.05 -7.34
CA MET A 27 -9.16 3.32 -7.77
C MET A 27 -9.10 4.41 -8.83
N ALA A 28 -10.04 4.40 -9.76
CA ALA A 28 -10.11 5.45 -10.79
C ALA A 28 -10.44 6.80 -10.17
N GLN A 29 -11.35 6.85 -9.20
CA GLN A 29 -11.75 8.10 -8.56
C GLN A 29 -10.63 8.71 -7.73
N CYS A 30 -9.88 7.89 -6.99
CA CYS A 30 -8.79 8.41 -6.14
C CYS A 30 -7.42 8.41 -6.85
N ASP A 31 -7.37 7.96 -8.10
CA ASP A 31 -6.13 7.83 -8.86
C ASP A 31 -5.08 7.04 -8.08
N CYS A 32 -5.49 5.92 -7.54
CA CYS A 32 -4.63 5.07 -6.73
C CYS A 32 -4.65 3.63 -7.25
N GLY A 33 -3.49 2.97 -7.19
CA GLY A 33 -3.33 1.60 -7.69
C GLY A 33 -3.45 0.54 -6.61
N ALA A 34 -3.72 0.93 -5.36
CA ALA A 34 -3.85 0.01 -4.25
C ALA A 34 -4.82 0.56 -3.23
N LEU A 35 -5.61 -0.33 -2.65
CA LEU A 35 -6.55 0.01 -1.58
C LEU A 35 -6.37 -0.95 -0.42
N PRO A 36 -6.30 -0.44 0.81
CA PRO A 36 -6.42 -1.31 1.97
C PRO A 36 -7.81 -1.94 1.99
N VAL A 37 -7.87 -3.18 2.42
CA VAL A 37 -9.13 -3.89 2.63
C VAL A 37 -9.39 -3.98 4.12
N GLU A 38 -10.54 -3.46 4.55
CA GLU A 38 -10.89 -3.47 5.97
C GLU A 38 -12.19 -4.23 6.19
N ASP A 39 -12.26 -4.86 7.34
CA ASP A 39 -13.46 -5.53 7.82
C ASP A 39 -13.64 -5.14 9.28
N GLN A 40 -14.78 -4.50 9.59
CA GLN A 40 -15.05 -3.98 10.94
C GLN A 40 -13.90 -3.08 11.43
N ASP A 41 -13.48 -2.14 10.59
CA ASP A 41 -12.41 -1.18 10.83
C ASP A 41 -11.00 -1.78 10.93
N ARG A 42 -10.85 -3.09 10.84
CA ARG A 42 -9.56 -3.76 10.91
C ARG A 42 -8.99 -4.03 9.53
N LEU A 43 -7.69 -3.86 9.41
CA LEU A 43 -6.97 -4.15 8.17
C LEU A 43 -6.89 -5.67 7.98
N VAL A 44 -7.46 -6.18 6.89
CA VAL A 44 -7.49 -7.62 6.60
C VAL A 44 -6.80 -8.00 5.31
N GLY A 45 -6.44 -7.03 4.47
CA GLY A 45 -5.78 -7.31 3.21
C GLY A 45 -5.45 -6.06 2.42
N MET A 46 -4.90 -6.26 1.24
CA MET A 46 -4.66 -5.22 0.23
C MET A 46 -5.14 -5.71 -1.12
N ILE A 47 -5.74 -4.82 -1.89
CA ILE A 47 -6.11 -5.10 -3.27
C ILE A 47 -5.42 -4.07 -4.17
N THR A 48 -4.78 -4.56 -5.22
CA THR A 48 -4.08 -3.71 -6.19
C THR A 48 -4.74 -3.81 -7.56
N ASP A 49 -4.47 -2.84 -8.42
CA ASP A 49 -4.91 -2.88 -9.81
C ASP A 49 -4.31 -4.10 -10.51
N ARG A 50 -3.08 -4.48 -10.19
CA ARG A 50 -2.47 -5.70 -10.72
C ARG A 50 -3.24 -6.95 -10.27
N ASP A 51 -3.66 -7.03 -9.02
CA ASP A 51 -4.48 -8.15 -8.53
C ASP A 51 -5.76 -8.28 -9.35
N ILE A 52 -6.41 -7.17 -9.62
CA ILE A 52 -7.66 -7.15 -10.40
C ILE A 52 -7.41 -7.67 -11.81
N VAL A 53 -6.36 -7.21 -12.46
CA VAL A 53 -6.07 -7.62 -13.84
C VAL A 53 -5.59 -9.07 -13.91
N VAL A 54 -4.62 -9.45 -13.07
CA VAL A 54 -3.92 -10.73 -13.20
C VAL A 54 -4.66 -11.86 -12.50
N ARG A 55 -5.22 -11.58 -11.32
CA ARG A 55 -5.83 -12.63 -10.49
C ARG A 55 -7.33 -12.74 -10.67
N ALA A 56 -7.96 -11.74 -11.26
CA ALA A 56 -9.40 -11.77 -11.54
C ALA A 56 -9.67 -11.80 -13.03
N LEU A 57 -9.41 -10.72 -13.76
CA LEU A 57 -9.78 -10.61 -15.17
C LEU A 57 -9.08 -11.65 -16.03
N ALA A 58 -7.77 -11.84 -15.86
CA ALA A 58 -7.02 -12.82 -16.66
C ALA A 58 -7.48 -14.26 -16.40
N GLN A 59 -8.10 -14.51 -15.24
CA GLN A 59 -8.63 -15.83 -14.89
C GLN A 59 -10.12 -15.98 -15.24
N GLY A 60 -10.70 -15.01 -15.95
CA GLY A 60 -12.11 -15.05 -16.29
C GLY A 60 -13.06 -14.82 -15.13
N ARG A 61 -12.57 -14.18 -14.06
CA ARG A 61 -13.31 -14.00 -12.82
C ARG A 61 -13.69 -12.55 -12.58
N ALA A 62 -14.29 -11.91 -13.58
CA ALA A 62 -14.72 -10.52 -13.46
C ALA A 62 -15.78 -10.33 -12.36
N ASP A 63 -16.47 -11.37 -11.97
CA ASP A 63 -17.50 -11.39 -10.93
C ASP A 63 -16.95 -11.75 -9.53
N ALA A 64 -15.63 -11.91 -9.39
CA ALA A 64 -15.03 -12.24 -8.09
C ALA A 64 -15.24 -11.12 -7.08
N ARG A 65 -15.22 -11.51 -5.82
CA ARG A 65 -15.20 -10.56 -4.70
C ARG A 65 -13.78 -10.22 -4.33
N ILE A 66 -13.60 -9.09 -3.66
CA ILE A 66 -12.27 -8.65 -3.21
C ILE A 66 -11.58 -9.73 -2.37
N ALA A 67 -12.33 -10.39 -1.48
CA ALA A 67 -11.79 -11.45 -0.63
C ALA A 67 -11.11 -12.58 -1.43
N ASP A 68 -11.57 -12.81 -2.66
CA ASP A 68 -11.07 -13.91 -3.48
C ASP A 68 -9.73 -13.61 -4.15
N VAL A 69 -9.40 -12.33 -4.30
CA VAL A 69 -8.20 -11.92 -5.06
C VAL A 69 -7.26 -11.01 -4.29
N MET A 70 -7.65 -10.50 -3.13
CA MET A 70 -6.78 -9.64 -2.32
C MET A 70 -5.59 -10.41 -1.77
N SER A 71 -4.51 -9.69 -1.45
CA SER A 71 -3.40 -10.24 -0.70
C SER A 71 -3.70 -10.16 0.79
N LYS A 72 -3.49 -11.26 1.50
CA LYS A 72 -3.61 -11.33 2.96
C LYS A 72 -2.27 -11.18 3.67
N ASP A 73 -1.17 -11.32 2.94
CA ASP A 73 0.17 -11.09 3.45
C ASP A 73 0.48 -9.60 3.31
N ILE A 74 -0.04 -8.82 4.25
CA ILE A 74 0.04 -7.37 4.21
C ILE A 74 1.19 -6.85 5.06
N ARG A 75 1.83 -5.80 4.55
CA ARG A 75 2.82 -5.02 5.29
C ARG A 75 2.12 -3.79 5.82
N TYR A 76 2.40 -3.43 7.06
CA TYR A 76 1.80 -2.27 7.70
C TYR A 76 2.72 -1.75 8.80
N CYS A 77 2.41 -0.56 9.31
CA CYS A 77 3.11 -0.01 10.47
C CYS A 77 2.09 0.48 11.49
N PHE A 78 2.59 0.71 12.70
CA PHE A 78 1.76 1.24 13.78
C PHE A 78 1.88 2.76 13.84
N GLU A 79 0.79 3.42 14.22
CA GLU A 79 0.76 4.88 14.28
C GLU A 79 1.73 5.48 15.29
N ASP A 80 2.13 4.72 16.29
CA ASP A 80 3.03 5.16 17.35
C ASP A 80 4.50 4.85 17.09
N GLU A 81 4.83 4.28 15.93
CA GLU A 81 6.22 4.06 15.54
C GLU A 81 6.88 5.36 15.08
N GLU A 82 8.21 5.39 15.19
CA GLU A 82 8.99 6.52 14.68
C GLU A 82 9.09 6.47 13.16
N VAL A 83 8.93 7.61 12.51
CA VAL A 83 8.98 7.70 11.04
C VAL A 83 10.30 7.19 10.48
N ASP A 84 11.43 7.50 11.15
CA ASP A 84 12.74 7.04 10.67
C ASP A 84 12.82 5.52 10.61
N ALA A 85 12.32 4.84 11.63
CA ALA A 85 12.31 3.37 11.66
C ALA A 85 11.43 2.79 10.56
N VAL A 86 10.26 3.39 10.35
CA VAL A 86 9.35 2.95 9.30
C VAL A 86 9.93 3.20 7.92
N ALA A 87 10.58 4.34 7.70
CA ALA A 87 11.21 4.65 6.42
C ALA A 87 12.32 3.65 6.08
N HIS A 88 13.13 3.25 7.06
CA HIS A 88 14.12 2.19 6.85
C HIS A 88 13.46 0.88 6.48
N ASN A 89 12.39 0.52 7.17
CA ASN A 89 11.64 -0.69 6.87
C ASN A 89 11.01 -0.63 5.46
N MET A 90 10.51 0.52 5.04
CA MET A 90 9.99 0.69 3.68
C MET A 90 11.07 0.46 2.63
N ALA A 91 12.29 0.92 2.88
CA ALA A 91 13.41 0.65 1.98
C ALA A 91 13.71 -0.84 1.90
N ASP A 92 13.72 -1.53 3.03
CA ASP A 92 14.03 -2.96 3.08
C ASP A 92 12.96 -3.79 2.37
N ILE A 93 11.70 -3.46 2.53
CA ILE A 93 10.59 -4.18 1.89
C ILE A 93 10.21 -3.59 0.52
N GLN A 94 10.88 -2.51 0.11
CA GLN A 94 10.73 -1.90 -1.22
C GLN A 94 9.30 -1.41 -1.49
N MET A 95 8.69 -0.81 -0.49
CA MET A 95 7.33 -0.27 -0.60
C MET A 95 7.33 1.25 -0.48
N ARG A 96 6.47 1.89 -1.25
CA ARG A 96 6.32 3.36 -1.25
C ARG A 96 5.20 3.84 -0.37
N ARG A 97 4.30 2.95 0.02
CA ARG A 97 3.14 3.26 0.87
C ARG A 97 2.89 2.11 1.82
N LEU A 98 2.52 2.44 3.04
CA LEU A 98 2.16 1.45 4.04
C LEU A 98 0.85 1.86 4.70
N PRO A 99 -0.07 0.91 4.85
CA PRO A 99 -1.20 1.13 5.75
C PRO A 99 -0.71 1.34 7.17
N VAL A 100 -1.36 2.24 7.90
CA VAL A 100 -1.05 2.54 9.28
C VAL A 100 -2.22 2.06 10.14
N VAL A 101 -1.88 1.31 11.19
CA VAL A 101 -2.89 0.77 12.11
C VAL A 101 -2.60 1.21 13.54
N ASP A 102 -3.61 1.17 14.38
CA ASP A 102 -3.44 1.32 15.82
C ASP A 102 -3.08 -0.03 16.45
N ARG A 103 -2.92 -0.07 17.76
CA ARG A 103 -2.54 -1.31 18.46
C ARG A 103 -3.64 -2.38 18.47
N ASN A 104 -4.86 -2.02 18.10
CA ASN A 104 -5.96 -2.96 17.89
C ASN A 104 -6.09 -3.40 16.42
N LYS A 105 -5.12 -3.02 15.59
CA LYS A 105 -5.06 -3.32 14.16
C LYS A 105 -6.18 -2.66 13.36
N ARG A 106 -6.72 -1.55 13.88
CA ARG A 106 -7.67 -0.74 13.14
C ARG A 106 -6.92 0.18 12.19
N LEU A 107 -7.40 0.28 10.96
CA LEU A 107 -6.80 1.14 9.96
C LEU A 107 -7.05 2.60 10.33
N VAL A 108 -5.97 3.39 10.46
CA VAL A 108 -6.05 4.80 10.85
C VAL A 108 -5.46 5.75 9.80
N GLY A 109 -4.70 5.24 8.84
CA GLY A 109 -4.13 6.10 7.80
C GLY A 109 -3.25 5.35 6.83
N ILE A 110 -2.61 6.11 5.95
CA ILE A 110 -1.59 5.64 5.00
C ILE A 110 -0.36 6.53 5.15
N LEU A 111 0.80 5.91 5.22
CA LEU A 111 2.09 6.63 5.19
C LEU A 111 2.74 6.39 3.83
N SER A 112 3.12 7.46 3.15
CA SER A 112 3.81 7.37 1.86
C SER A 112 5.18 8.03 1.94
N LEU A 113 6.07 7.66 1.02
CA LEU A 113 7.35 8.37 0.87
C LEU A 113 7.13 9.84 0.56
N GLY A 114 6.06 10.16 -0.19
CA GLY A 114 5.69 11.55 -0.46
C GLY A 114 5.36 12.34 0.79
N ASP A 115 4.67 11.71 1.74
CA ASP A 115 4.37 12.34 3.04
C ASP A 115 5.66 12.65 3.81
N ILE A 116 6.59 11.70 3.83
CA ILE A 116 7.87 11.87 4.53
C ILE A 116 8.70 12.97 3.85
N ALA A 117 8.72 12.99 2.53
CA ALA A 117 9.51 13.96 1.76
C ALA A 117 9.03 15.41 1.95
N ARG A 118 7.75 15.60 2.29
CA ARG A 118 7.18 16.93 2.51
C ARG A 118 7.49 17.52 3.89
N THR A 119 8.26 16.81 4.69
CA THR A 119 8.59 17.22 6.06
C THR A 119 10.09 17.40 6.21
N GLU A 120 10.54 17.66 7.45
CA GLU A 120 11.96 17.74 7.75
C GLU A 120 12.64 16.37 7.80
N GLN A 121 11.90 15.28 7.58
CA GLN A 121 12.40 13.91 7.60
C GLN A 121 12.89 13.44 6.23
N TRP A 122 13.39 14.36 5.42
CA TRP A 122 13.78 14.03 4.05
C TRP A 122 14.94 13.01 3.98
N HIS A 123 15.78 12.92 4.99
CA HIS A 123 16.85 11.92 5.04
C HIS A 123 16.30 10.50 5.06
N ALA A 124 15.25 10.26 5.85
CA ALA A 124 14.59 8.96 5.91
C ALA A 124 13.94 8.64 4.56
N SER A 125 13.30 9.62 3.93
CA SER A 125 12.71 9.47 2.61
C SER A 125 13.76 9.15 1.55
N ALA A 126 14.90 9.85 1.57
CA ALA A 126 15.98 9.61 0.61
C ALA A 126 16.54 8.19 0.75
N SER A 127 16.71 7.69 1.97
CA SER A 127 17.15 6.33 2.22
C SER A 127 16.17 5.29 1.67
N ALA A 128 14.88 5.50 1.90
CA ALA A 128 13.85 4.59 1.41
C ALA A 128 13.79 4.58 -0.12
N LEU A 129 13.86 5.75 -0.76
CA LEU A 129 13.86 5.86 -2.23
C LEU A 129 15.08 5.18 -2.84
N HIS A 130 16.23 5.31 -2.19
CA HIS A 130 17.47 4.66 -2.66
C HIS A 130 17.29 3.14 -2.67
N GLY A 131 16.77 2.56 -1.61
CA GLY A 131 16.53 1.12 -1.55
C GLY A 131 15.57 0.63 -2.61
N ILE A 132 14.48 1.34 -2.85
CA ILE A 132 13.49 1.00 -3.87
C ILE A 132 14.10 1.14 -5.27
N SER A 133 14.88 2.20 -5.51
CA SER A 133 15.51 2.44 -6.80
C SER A 133 16.57 1.39 -7.13
N GLU A 134 17.35 0.95 -6.16
CA GLU A 134 18.33 -0.12 -6.36
C GLU A 134 17.64 -1.42 -6.78
N ALA A 135 16.57 -1.80 -6.11
CA ALA A 135 15.81 -3.00 -6.44
C ALA A 135 15.22 -2.91 -7.85
N SER A 136 14.69 -1.75 -8.21
CA SER A 136 14.14 -1.54 -9.55
C SER A 136 15.20 -1.66 -10.62
N ALA A 137 16.39 -1.10 -10.38
CA ALA A 137 17.52 -1.19 -11.32
C ALA A 137 17.97 -2.64 -11.48
N SER A 138 18.04 -3.41 -10.40
CA SER A 138 18.40 -4.83 -10.47
C SER A 138 17.41 -5.62 -11.29
N HIS A 139 16.14 -5.39 -11.09
CA HIS A 139 15.09 -6.07 -11.85
C HIS A 139 15.10 -5.66 -13.32
N ALA A 140 15.35 -4.39 -13.61
CA ALA A 140 15.42 -3.91 -14.99
C ALA A 140 16.57 -4.54 -15.77
N SER A 141 17.71 -4.83 -15.11
CA SER A 141 18.84 -5.44 -15.77
C SER A 141 18.61 -6.92 -16.11
N SER A 142 17.74 -7.59 -15.38
CA SER A 142 17.45 -9.00 -15.60
C SER A 142 16.17 -9.22 -16.39
N ALA A 143 15.27 -8.27 -16.38
CA ALA A 143 13.96 -8.38 -17.03
C ALA A 143 13.97 -7.53 -18.28
N SER A 144 13.62 -8.08 -19.39
CA SER A 144 13.50 -7.35 -20.64
C SER A 144 12.16 -6.67 -20.76
N ARG A 145 11.58 -6.24 -19.69
CA ARG A 145 10.26 -5.69 -19.74
C ARG A 145 10.15 -4.35 -19.13
N PRO A 146 9.70 -3.36 -19.86
CA PRO A 146 9.32 -2.10 -19.27
C PRO A 146 7.97 -2.22 -18.59
N HIS A 147 7.69 -1.30 -17.82
CA HIS A 147 6.39 -1.24 -17.26
C HIS A 147 5.93 0.14 -17.20
#